data_5d71ed9ffe64b6901257e97794aa01da
#
_entry.id   5d71ed9ffe64b6901257e97794aa01da
#
_cell.length_a   1.000
_cell.length_b   1.000
_cell.length_c   1.000
_cell.angle_alpha   90.00
_cell.angle_beta   90.00
_cell.angle_gamma   90.00
#
_symmetry.space_group_name_H-M   'P 1'
#
loop_
_entity.id
_entity.type
_entity.pdbx_description
1 polymer ?
#
loop_
_entity_poly.entity_id
_entity_poly.type
_entity_poly.pdbx_seq_one_letter_code
_entity_poly.pdbx_strand_id
1 'polypeptide(L)'
;VRYSKLLLHSLIIVICAAVIFFIYWPSKAQEPAQSYSKVTVTVAPVRSQLSSNTISLNGLLKAKNQVEIASQMAGLVKHIYFHSGQSVQQGTVLVKLDDGVYQADLSSAQAKYAAYDKRYKRFVYLKKFGDVSDQDLEAAYINLRSYQAEMDKLKVLIAQTVIKAPFSGRLGKSQIVVGSYVDAGSTLVKLVDTEQLLASYNVPGEYYPQLRTQQVVTVASDAYPNHLFQGNTQFISPIIAADTNTVLVQALIDNPDHKLTAGMYVKIQQNIGKK
;
A
#
# COMPACT_ATOMS: atom_id res chain seq x y z
N VAL A 1 -102.88 80.91 -26.91
CA VAL A 1 -101.70 80.87 -27.77
C VAL A 1 -100.41 81.24 -26.99
N ARG A 2 -100.42 81.67 -25.69
CA ARG A 2 -99.25 82.11 -24.95
C ARG A 2 -98.55 80.98 -24.14
N TYR A 3 -99.14 79.88 -23.84
CA TYR A 3 -98.63 78.79 -23.00
C TYR A 3 -97.89 77.71 -23.80
N SER A 4 -98.17 77.57 -25.10
CA SER A 4 -97.46 76.57 -25.93
C SER A 4 -95.98 76.87 -26.23
N LYS A 5 -95.66 78.20 -26.26
CA LYS A 5 -94.24 78.62 -26.49
C LYS A 5 -93.33 78.42 -25.25
N LEU A 6 -93.92 78.58 -24.04
CA LEU A 6 -93.23 78.36 -22.79
C LEU A 6 -92.83 76.86 -22.54
N LEU A 7 -93.80 75.99 -22.90
CA LEU A 7 -93.56 74.54 -22.83
C LEU A 7 -92.52 74.06 -23.84
N LEU A 8 -92.44 74.70 -25.02
CA LEU A 8 -91.45 74.33 -26.01
C LEU A 8 -90.03 74.76 -25.58
N HIS A 9 -89.91 75.94 -24.95
CA HIS A 9 -88.56 76.38 -24.44
C HIS A 9 -88.09 75.58 -23.25
N SER A 10 -89.00 75.16 -22.36
CA SER A 10 -88.65 74.29 -21.23
C SER A 10 -88.17 72.89 -21.70
N LEU A 11 -88.80 72.36 -22.72
CA LEU A 11 -88.42 71.06 -23.31
C LEU A 11 -87.03 71.12 -23.93
N ILE A 12 -86.72 72.25 -24.64
CA ILE A 12 -85.44 72.45 -25.29
C ILE A 12 -84.35 72.57 -24.22
N ILE A 13 -84.56 73.27 -23.10
CA ILE A 13 -83.60 73.42 -22.03
C ILE A 13 -83.34 72.07 -21.36
N VAL A 14 -84.28 71.20 -21.14
CA VAL A 14 -84.12 69.88 -20.56
C VAL A 14 -83.33 68.97 -21.51
N ILE A 15 -83.66 69.06 -22.80
CA ILE A 15 -82.84 68.27 -23.79
C ILE A 15 -81.44 68.75 -23.86
N CYS A 16 -81.20 70.08 -23.87
CA CYS A 16 -79.80 70.61 -23.87
C CYS A 16 -79.06 70.23 -22.55
N ALA A 17 -79.72 70.26 -21.41
CA ALA A 17 -79.10 69.80 -20.12
C ALA A 17 -78.80 68.31 -20.13
N ALA A 18 -79.71 67.50 -20.72
CA ALA A 18 -79.44 66.05 -20.85
C ALA A 18 -78.26 65.75 -21.81
N VAL A 19 -78.13 66.49 -22.90
CA VAL A 19 -77.06 66.36 -23.85
C VAL A 19 -75.73 66.79 -23.21
N ILE A 20 -75.71 67.92 -22.46
CA ILE A 20 -74.53 68.40 -21.72
C ILE A 20 -74.19 67.38 -20.67
N PHE A 21 -75.14 66.81 -19.95
CA PHE A 21 -74.91 65.78 -18.94
C PHE A 21 -74.26 64.52 -19.55
N PHE A 22 -74.71 64.14 -20.77
CA PHE A 22 -74.18 62.98 -21.46
C PHE A 22 -72.77 63.22 -22.02
N ILE A 23 -72.45 64.46 -22.44
CA ILE A 23 -71.17 64.87 -22.97
C ILE A 23 -70.09 64.99 -21.85
N TYR A 24 -70.58 65.46 -20.69
CA TYR A 24 -69.70 65.65 -19.54
C TYR A 24 -69.74 64.51 -18.54
N TRP A 25 -70.40 63.40 -18.88
CA TRP A 25 -70.35 62.22 -18.05
C TRP A 25 -68.87 61.67 -18.04
N PRO A 26 -68.18 61.69 -16.92
CA PRO A 26 -66.83 61.17 -16.91
C PRO A 26 -66.83 59.69 -17.29
N SER A 27 -66.42 59.41 -18.55
CA SER A 27 -66.09 58.05 -18.93
C SER A 27 -65.05 57.59 -17.94
N LYS A 28 -65.36 56.65 -17.02
CA LYS A 28 -64.29 55.99 -16.27
C LYS A 28 -63.33 55.40 -17.24
N ALA A 29 -62.15 56.07 -17.39
CA ALA A 29 -61.04 55.51 -18.12
C ALA A 29 -60.73 54.15 -17.40
N GLN A 30 -60.95 53.07 -18.11
CA GLN A 30 -60.51 51.76 -17.69
C GLN A 30 -58.99 51.85 -17.73
N GLU A 31 -58.35 51.89 -16.53
CA GLU A 31 -56.91 51.73 -16.45
C GLU A 31 -56.53 50.45 -17.21
N PRO A 32 -55.57 50.47 -18.10
CA PRO A 32 -55.13 49.28 -18.79
C PRO A 32 -54.61 48.31 -17.73
N ALA A 33 -55.29 47.14 -17.56
CA ALA A 33 -54.85 46.08 -16.71
C ALA A 33 -53.37 45.79 -17.10
N GLN A 34 -52.45 46.15 -16.23
CA GLN A 34 -51.04 45.74 -16.38
C GLN A 34 -51.03 44.22 -16.37
N SER A 35 -50.95 43.65 -17.55
CA SER A 35 -50.69 42.26 -17.76
C SER A 35 -49.27 41.98 -17.28
N TYR A 36 -49.13 41.59 -16.01
CA TYR A 36 -47.89 41.04 -15.55
C TYR A 36 -47.65 39.72 -16.30
N SER A 37 -46.78 39.79 -17.30
CA SER A 37 -46.28 38.62 -17.96
C SER A 37 -45.61 37.74 -16.89
N LYS A 38 -46.26 36.62 -16.53
CA LYS A 38 -45.65 35.63 -15.65
C LYS A 38 -44.42 35.06 -16.37
N VAL A 39 -43.23 35.54 -16.00
CA VAL A 39 -41.98 34.93 -16.46
C VAL A 39 -41.91 33.55 -15.85
N THR A 40 -42.10 32.52 -16.67
CA THR A 40 -41.88 31.14 -16.25
C THR A 40 -40.40 30.91 -16.08
N VAL A 41 -39.91 30.83 -14.84
CA VAL A 41 -38.54 30.45 -14.53
C VAL A 41 -38.50 28.96 -14.25
N THR A 42 -37.66 28.26 -14.97
CA THR A 42 -37.39 26.85 -14.68
C THR A 42 -36.37 26.82 -13.53
N VAL A 43 -36.79 26.34 -12.37
CA VAL A 43 -35.90 26.12 -11.23
C VAL A 43 -35.49 24.66 -11.22
N ALA A 44 -34.18 24.42 -11.20
CA ALA A 44 -33.64 23.11 -10.96
C ALA A 44 -33.29 22.98 -9.48
N PRO A 45 -33.58 21.85 -8.84
CA PRO A 45 -33.15 21.61 -7.45
C PRO A 45 -31.64 21.58 -7.38
N VAL A 46 -31.04 22.39 -6.51
CA VAL A 46 -29.63 22.30 -6.18
C VAL A 46 -29.42 21.00 -5.39
N ARG A 47 -28.74 20.04 -6.01
CA ARG A 47 -28.29 18.83 -5.33
C ARG A 47 -26.91 19.10 -4.76
N SER A 48 -26.78 19.02 -3.46
CA SER A 48 -25.47 18.97 -2.81
C SER A 48 -24.81 17.63 -3.14
N GLN A 49 -23.80 17.64 -3.99
CA GLN A 49 -22.97 16.48 -4.26
C GLN A 49 -21.68 16.65 -3.44
N LEU A 50 -21.38 15.66 -2.61
CA LEU A 50 -20.09 15.60 -1.91
C LEU A 50 -19.00 15.44 -2.97
N SER A 51 -18.30 16.51 -3.28
CA SER A 51 -17.09 16.44 -4.12
C SER A 51 -15.95 15.90 -3.28
N SER A 52 -15.51 14.69 -3.60
CA SER A 52 -14.24 14.19 -3.08
C SER A 52 -13.11 14.96 -3.77
N ASN A 53 -12.32 15.66 -3.00
CA ASN A 53 -11.14 16.35 -3.53
C ASN A 53 -10.06 15.29 -3.81
N THR A 54 -9.85 15.01 -5.10
CA THR A 54 -8.92 13.97 -5.55
C THR A 54 -7.83 14.62 -6.38
N ILE A 55 -6.58 14.30 -6.10
CA ILE A 55 -5.43 14.71 -6.91
C ILE A 55 -4.97 13.53 -7.77
N SER A 56 -4.58 13.84 -9.01
CA SER A 56 -4.04 12.86 -9.96
C SER A 56 -2.54 13.07 -10.10
N LEU A 57 -1.77 12.03 -9.86
CA LEU A 57 -0.31 12.04 -9.83
C LEU A 57 0.24 10.84 -10.59
N ASN A 58 1.49 10.95 -11.01
CA ASN A 58 2.23 9.80 -11.55
C ASN A 58 3.09 9.19 -10.46
N GLY A 59 3.16 7.87 -10.44
CA GLY A 59 3.98 7.13 -9.49
C GLY A 59 4.66 5.93 -10.11
N LEU A 60 5.56 5.35 -9.32
CA LEU A 60 6.30 4.15 -9.67
C LEU A 60 5.96 3.05 -8.66
N LEU A 61 5.61 1.88 -9.15
CA LEU A 61 5.43 0.70 -8.30
C LEU A 61 6.79 0.13 -7.90
N LYS A 62 6.97 -0.10 -6.61
CA LYS A 62 8.12 -0.80 -6.04
C LYS A 62 7.62 -2.05 -5.32
N ALA A 63 8.44 -3.09 -5.28
CA ALA A 63 8.14 -4.22 -4.41
C ALA A 63 8.16 -3.77 -2.95
N LYS A 64 7.25 -4.28 -2.13
CA LYS A 64 7.25 -4.04 -0.68
C LYS A 64 8.50 -4.61 -0.04
N ASN A 65 8.84 -5.84 -0.40
CA ASN A 65 10.05 -6.53 0.03
C ASN A 65 10.82 -6.98 -1.21
N GLN A 66 12.10 -6.68 -1.22
CA GLN A 66 13.03 -7.12 -2.26
C GLN A 66 14.40 -7.34 -1.64
N VAL A 67 14.97 -8.50 -1.88
CA VAL A 67 16.30 -8.86 -1.35
C VAL A 67 17.11 -9.60 -2.40
N GLU A 68 18.39 -9.38 -2.40
CA GLU A 68 19.35 -10.22 -3.09
C GLU A 68 19.80 -11.30 -2.11
N ILE A 69 19.38 -12.55 -2.38
CA ILE A 69 19.75 -13.70 -1.58
C ILE A 69 21.20 -14.01 -1.90
N ALA A 70 22.06 -13.89 -0.89
CA ALA A 70 23.49 -14.14 -0.99
C ALA A 70 23.89 -15.33 -0.14
N SER A 71 25.02 -15.95 -0.49
CA SER A 71 25.64 -17.00 0.33
C SER A 71 26.20 -16.41 1.62
N GLN A 72 25.96 -17.07 2.75
CA GLN A 72 26.55 -16.68 4.05
C GLN A 72 27.97 -17.17 4.21
N MET A 73 28.39 -18.17 3.43
CA MET A 73 29.72 -18.78 3.49
C MET A 73 30.17 -19.16 2.09
N ALA A 74 31.49 -19.35 1.95
CA ALA A 74 32.09 -19.85 0.72
C ALA A 74 31.89 -21.36 0.60
N GLY A 75 31.65 -21.85 -0.63
CA GLY A 75 31.48 -23.27 -0.88
C GLY A 75 31.07 -23.62 -2.30
N LEU A 76 31.11 -24.92 -2.62
CA LEU A 76 30.66 -25.47 -3.89
C LEU A 76 29.15 -25.60 -3.90
N VAL A 77 28.46 -25.14 -4.96
CA VAL A 77 27.02 -25.32 -5.16
C VAL A 77 26.74 -26.79 -5.52
N LYS A 78 26.13 -27.51 -4.59
CA LYS A 78 25.81 -28.95 -4.77
C LYS A 78 24.47 -29.15 -5.44
N HIS A 79 23.46 -28.41 -5.02
CA HIS A 79 22.11 -28.48 -5.58
C HIS A 79 21.46 -27.10 -5.66
N ILE A 80 20.67 -26.88 -6.72
CA ILE A 80 19.77 -25.76 -6.89
C ILE A 80 18.34 -26.32 -6.98
N TYR A 81 17.45 -25.88 -6.12
CA TYR A 81 16.08 -26.42 -5.99
C TYR A 81 15.01 -25.52 -6.59
N PHE A 82 15.40 -24.51 -7.36
CA PHE A 82 14.49 -23.57 -7.96
C PHE A 82 14.80 -23.32 -9.44
N HIS A 83 13.84 -22.75 -10.15
CA HIS A 83 13.99 -22.23 -11.51
C HIS A 83 13.83 -20.71 -11.52
N SER A 84 14.49 -20.03 -12.45
CA SER A 84 14.34 -18.60 -12.67
C SER A 84 12.87 -18.24 -12.93
N GLY A 85 12.34 -17.24 -12.23
CA GLY A 85 10.95 -16.81 -12.33
C GLY A 85 9.94 -17.62 -11.49
N GLN A 86 10.38 -18.64 -10.75
CA GLN A 86 9.53 -19.46 -9.89
C GLN A 86 9.02 -18.67 -8.67
N SER A 87 7.76 -18.92 -8.28
CA SER A 87 7.23 -18.46 -6.98
C SER A 87 7.59 -19.45 -5.89
N VAL A 88 8.01 -18.93 -4.74
CA VAL A 88 8.45 -19.72 -3.58
C VAL A 88 7.80 -19.19 -2.30
N GLN A 89 7.63 -20.08 -1.34
CA GLN A 89 7.15 -19.72 0.00
C GLN A 89 8.34 -19.45 0.94
N GLN A 90 8.09 -18.68 1.98
CA GLN A 90 9.06 -18.48 3.07
C GLN A 90 9.57 -19.82 3.61
N GLY A 91 10.89 -19.92 3.81
CA GLY A 91 11.54 -21.13 4.32
C GLY A 91 11.86 -22.19 3.26
N THR A 92 11.37 -22.04 2.00
CA THR A 92 11.72 -22.95 0.91
C THR A 92 13.24 -22.99 0.69
N VAL A 93 13.82 -24.18 0.64
CA VAL A 93 15.24 -24.36 0.34
C VAL A 93 15.48 -24.01 -1.13
N LEU A 94 16.42 -23.11 -1.38
CA LEU A 94 16.77 -22.63 -2.72
C LEU A 94 18.08 -23.25 -3.21
N VAL A 95 19.10 -23.24 -2.36
CA VAL A 95 20.44 -23.72 -2.72
C VAL A 95 20.98 -24.53 -1.56
N LYS A 96 21.71 -25.59 -1.89
CA LYS A 96 22.49 -26.38 -0.97
C LYS A 96 23.94 -26.33 -1.43
N LEU A 97 24.81 -25.83 -0.55
CA LEU A 97 26.26 -25.94 -0.72
C LEU A 97 26.75 -27.31 -0.25
N ASP A 98 27.94 -27.70 -0.67
CA ASP A 98 28.57 -28.92 -0.17
C ASP A 98 28.94 -28.76 1.30
N ASP A 99 28.43 -29.63 2.12
CA ASP A 99 28.60 -29.67 3.57
C ASP A 99 29.32 -30.93 4.04
N GLY A 100 29.90 -31.70 3.12
CA GLY A 100 30.53 -33.00 3.42
C GLY A 100 31.54 -32.94 4.52
N VAL A 101 32.43 -31.96 4.49
CA VAL A 101 33.47 -31.76 5.53
C VAL A 101 32.82 -31.47 6.89
N TYR A 102 31.84 -30.56 6.95
CA TYR A 102 31.16 -30.19 8.20
C TYR A 102 30.37 -31.36 8.78
N GLN A 103 29.77 -32.23 7.96
CA GLN A 103 29.08 -33.43 8.39
C GLN A 103 30.05 -34.45 9.00
N ALA A 104 31.23 -34.64 8.41
CA ALA A 104 32.30 -35.52 8.96
C ALA A 104 32.80 -34.98 10.30
N ASP A 105 33.06 -33.69 10.40
CA ASP A 105 33.49 -33.03 11.65
C ASP A 105 32.41 -33.13 12.74
N LEU A 106 31.12 -32.94 12.38
CA LEU A 106 30.01 -33.10 13.33
C LEU A 106 29.93 -34.54 13.86
N SER A 107 30.11 -35.52 13.00
CA SER A 107 30.13 -36.95 13.41
C SER A 107 31.26 -37.21 14.39
N SER A 108 32.47 -36.67 14.14
CA SER A 108 33.63 -36.75 15.05
C SER A 108 33.34 -36.07 16.40
N ALA A 109 32.79 -34.85 16.38
CA ALA A 109 32.44 -34.12 17.60
C ALA A 109 31.35 -34.85 18.41
N GLN A 110 30.37 -35.47 17.76
CA GLN A 110 29.32 -36.28 18.37
C GLN A 110 29.93 -37.51 19.13
N ALA A 111 30.88 -38.20 18.48
CA ALA A 111 31.55 -39.33 19.12
C ALA A 111 32.35 -38.90 20.37
N LYS A 112 33.06 -37.78 20.30
CA LYS A 112 33.80 -37.20 21.45
C LYS A 112 32.83 -36.79 22.55
N TYR A 113 31.74 -36.07 22.23
CA TYR A 113 30.70 -35.69 23.18
C TYR A 113 30.14 -36.93 23.92
N ALA A 114 29.77 -37.96 23.18
CA ALA A 114 29.25 -39.21 23.78
C ALA A 114 30.23 -39.89 24.72
N ALA A 115 31.54 -39.89 24.39
CA ALA A 115 32.57 -40.41 25.25
C ALA A 115 32.75 -39.60 26.54
N TYR A 116 32.77 -38.25 26.44
CA TYR A 116 32.89 -37.35 27.58
C TYR A 116 31.61 -37.33 28.45
N ASP A 117 30.44 -37.46 27.86
CA ASP A 117 29.17 -37.60 28.59
C ASP A 117 29.17 -38.89 29.49
N LYS A 118 29.60 -40.01 28.92
CA LYS A 118 29.76 -41.25 29.68
C LYS A 118 30.80 -41.08 30.79
N ARG A 119 31.93 -40.40 30.55
CA ARG A 119 32.99 -40.12 31.55
C ARG A 119 32.44 -39.24 32.68
N TYR A 120 31.77 -38.13 32.33
CA TYR A 120 31.16 -37.23 33.32
C TYR A 120 30.13 -37.95 34.19
N LYS A 121 29.19 -38.70 33.59
CA LYS A 121 28.18 -39.50 34.32
C LYS A 121 28.84 -40.51 35.28
N ARG A 122 29.91 -41.16 34.86
CA ARG A 122 30.66 -42.07 35.73
C ARG A 122 31.34 -41.31 36.89
N PHE A 123 31.91 -40.12 36.65
CA PHE A 123 32.52 -39.30 37.71
C PHE A 123 31.48 -38.79 38.71
N VAL A 124 30.30 -38.37 38.22
CA VAL A 124 29.15 -38.02 39.09
C VAL A 124 28.72 -39.17 39.97
N TYR A 125 28.73 -40.41 39.45
CA TYR A 125 28.42 -41.62 40.23
C TYR A 125 29.53 -41.91 41.28
N LEU A 126 30.82 -41.95 40.89
CA LEU A 126 31.97 -42.23 41.77
C LEU A 126 32.11 -41.17 42.87
N LYS A 127 31.76 -39.92 42.59
CA LYS A 127 31.81 -38.81 43.57
C LYS A 127 30.98 -39.11 44.81
N LYS A 128 29.84 -39.88 44.69
CA LYS A 128 28.99 -40.28 45.82
C LYS A 128 29.72 -41.16 46.79
N PHE A 129 30.76 -41.85 46.36
CA PHE A 129 31.58 -42.74 47.17
C PHE A 129 32.89 -42.13 47.62
N GLY A 130 33.18 -40.88 47.24
CA GLY A 130 34.41 -40.19 47.57
C GLY A 130 35.62 -40.50 46.65
N ASP A 131 35.42 -41.29 45.61
CA ASP A 131 36.49 -41.82 44.75
C ASP A 131 36.95 -40.82 43.67
N VAL A 132 36.34 -39.63 43.57
CA VAL A 132 36.68 -38.60 42.58
C VAL A 132 36.77 -37.24 43.27
N SER A 133 37.82 -36.46 42.97
CA SER A 133 37.97 -35.11 43.49
C SER A 133 36.97 -34.12 42.83
N ASP A 134 36.69 -32.98 43.50
CA ASP A 134 35.88 -31.93 42.91
C ASP A 134 36.48 -31.36 41.63
N GLN A 135 37.81 -31.24 41.61
CA GLN A 135 38.58 -30.77 40.45
C GLN A 135 38.43 -31.71 39.24
N ASP A 136 38.49 -33.06 39.48
CA ASP A 136 38.32 -34.03 38.38
C ASP A 136 36.90 -34.03 37.82
N LEU A 137 35.92 -33.90 38.69
CA LEU A 137 34.53 -33.81 38.30
C LEU A 137 34.29 -32.51 37.49
N GLU A 138 34.78 -31.37 37.95
CA GLU A 138 34.74 -30.11 37.26
C GLU A 138 35.43 -30.17 35.90
N ALA A 139 36.64 -30.72 35.83
CA ALA A 139 37.37 -30.91 34.57
C ALA A 139 36.58 -31.80 33.58
N ALA A 140 35.95 -32.87 34.06
CA ALA A 140 35.07 -33.70 33.21
C ALA A 140 33.87 -32.95 32.69
N TYR A 141 33.25 -32.10 33.52
CA TYR A 141 32.15 -31.24 33.13
C TYR A 141 32.57 -30.19 32.07
N ILE A 142 33.68 -29.52 32.29
CA ILE A 142 34.21 -28.51 31.32
C ILE A 142 34.47 -29.16 29.95
N ASN A 143 35.10 -30.35 29.93
CA ASN A 143 35.33 -31.06 28.68
C ASN A 143 34.03 -31.45 27.96
N LEU A 144 33.01 -31.94 28.69
CA LEU A 144 31.71 -32.26 28.16
C LEU A 144 31.09 -31.02 27.50
N ARG A 145 31.09 -29.89 28.21
CA ARG A 145 30.56 -28.62 27.70
C ARG A 145 31.28 -28.11 26.48
N SER A 146 32.62 -28.28 26.43
CA SER A 146 33.44 -27.90 25.27
C SER A 146 33.04 -28.67 24.00
N TYR A 147 32.87 -30.00 24.08
CA TYR A 147 32.41 -30.77 22.92
C TYR A 147 30.93 -30.55 22.56
N GLN A 148 30.07 -30.22 23.55
CA GLN A 148 28.74 -29.75 23.26
C GLN A 148 28.79 -28.46 22.40
N ALA A 149 29.57 -27.49 22.80
CA ALA A 149 29.72 -26.23 22.07
C ALA A 149 30.29 -26.44 20.66
N GLU A 150 31.26 -27.37 20.50
CA GLU A 150 31.82 -27.72 19.19
C GLU A 150 30.75 -28.32 18.26
N MET A 151 29.94 -29.24 18.77
CA MET A 151 28.79 -29.79 18.00
C MET A 151 27.82 -28.71 17.57
N ASP A 152 27.45 -27.78 18.46
CA ASP A 152 26.48 -26.75 18.18
C ASP A 152 27.01 -25.76 17.15
N LYS A 153 28.31 -25.41 17.22
CA LYS A 153 29.02 -24.64 16.18
C LYS A 153 28.93 -25.31 14.80
N LEU A 154 29.21 -26.61 14.71
CA LEU A 154 29.15 -27.36 13.46
C LEU A 154 27.75 -27.44 12.89
N LYS A 155 26.72 -27.60 13.74
CA LYS A 155 25.31 -27.55 13.29
C LYS A 155 24.97 -26.19 12.69
N VAL A 156 25.44 -25.09 13.25
CA VAL A 156 25.25 -23.75 12.69
C VAL A 156 25.91 -23.63 11.32
N LEU A 157 27.17 -24.10 11.18
CA LEU A 157 27.86 -24.08 9.88
C LEU A 157 27.12 -24.90 8.83
N ILE A 158 26.62 -26.10 9.19
CA ILE A 158 25.82 -26.94 8.30
C ILE A 158 24.50 -26.21 7.92
N ALA A 159 23.86 -25.54 8.88
CA ALA A 159 22.64 -24.76 8.59
C ALA A 159 22.90 -23.62 7.60
N GLN A 160 24.07 -22.97 7.66
CA GLN A 160 24.48 -21.92 6.74
C GLN A 160 24.74 -22.42 5.31
N THR A 161 25.02 -23.73 5.12
CA THR A 161 25.13 -24.31 3.77
C THR A 161 23.77 -24.44 3.07
N VAL A 162 22.66 -24.30 3.79
CA VAL A 162 21.30 -24.42 3.25
C VAL A 162 20.68 -23.02 3.15
N ILE A 163 20.66 -22.48 1.95
CA ILE A 163 20.13 -21.16 1.68
C ILE A 163 18.61 -21.27 1.43
N LYS A 164 17.82 -20.51 2.20
CA LYS A 164 16.36 -20.54 2.16
C LYS A 164 15.78 -19.18 1.80
N ALA A 165 14.54 -19.16 1.28
CA ALA A 165 13.79 -17.96 1.02
C ALA A 165 13.39 -17.26 2.34
N PRO A 166 13.76 -15.97 2.57
CA PRO A 166 13.43 -15.26 3.80
C PRO A 166 11.97 -14.84 3.90
N PHE A 167 11.26 -14.71 2.77
CA PHE A 167 9.83 -14.44 2.65
C PHE A 167 9.28 -15.08 1.38
N SER A 168 7.96 -15.12 1.24
CA SER A 168 7.29 -15.63 0.03
C SER A 168 7.37 -14.60 -1.09
N GLY A 169 7.60 -15.05 -2.34
CA GLY A 169 7.71 -14.14 -3.47
C GLY A 169 8.17 -14.85 -4.73
N ARG A 170 8.55 -14.07 -5.73
CA ARG A 170 9.02 -14.57 -7.03
C ARG A 170 10.53 -14.38 -7.17
N LEU A 171 11.19 -15.44 -7.59
CA LEU A 171 12.63 -15.45 -7.84
C LEU A 171 12.96 -14.80 -9.19
N GLY A 172 14.03 -14.03 -9.22
CA GLY A 172 14.61 -13.51 -10.44
C GLY A 172 15.38 -14.56 -11.24
N LYS A 173 16.26 -14.10 -12.13
CA LYS A 173 17.18 -14.96 -12.87
C LYS A 173 18.23 -15.52 -11.92
N SER A 174 18.48 -16.84 -11.96
CA SER A 174 19.59 -17.48 -11.26
C SER A 174 20.93 -16.93 -11.77
N GLN A 175 21.83 -16.60 -10.85
CA GLN A 175 23.19 -16.14 -11.17
C GLN A 175 24.24 -17.26 -11.00
N ILE A 176 23.80 -18.46 -10.59
CA ILE A 176 24.67 -19.58 -10.28
C ILE A 176 24.25 -20.83 -11.03
N VAL A 177 25.19 -21.76 -11.16
CA VAL A 177 24.98 -23.10 -11.70
C VAL A 177 25.50 -24.15 -10.73
N VAL A 178 24.98 -25.37 -10.81
CA VAL A 178 25.48 -26.51 -10.02
C VAL A 178 26.94 -26.77 -10.39
N GLY A 179 27.79 -26.96 -9.39
CA GLY A 179 29.24 -27.14 -9.56
C GLY A 179 30.02 -25.82 -9.56
N SER A 180 29.39 -24.65 -9.50
CA SER A 180 30.11 -23.39 -9.32
C SER A 180 30.55 -23.22 -7.85
N TYR A 181 31.69 -22.55 -7.66
CA TYR A 181 32.13 -22.10 -6.33
C TYR A 181 31.62 -20.69 -6.09
N VAL A 182 31.08 -20.44 -4.90
CA VAL A 182 30.57 -19.14 -4.47
C VAL A 182 31.31 -18.69 -3.23
N ASP A 183 31.59 -17.39 -3.13
CA ASP A 183 32.16 -16.76 -1.94
C ASP A 183 31.07 -16.28 -0.99
N ALA A 184 31.43 -16.04 0.28
CA ALA A 184 30.55 -15.37 1.22
C ALA A 184 30.16 -13.97 0.69
N GLY A 185 28.85 -13.66 0.70
CA GLY A 185 28.30 -12.41 0.14
C GLY A 185 27.99 -12.46 -1.36
N SER A 186 28.34 -13.52 -2.07
CA SER A 186 27.97 -13.68 -3.50
C SER A 186 26.46 -13.78 -3.66
N THR A 187 25.87 -12.93 -4.50
CA THR A 187 24.45 -12.96 -4.84
C THR A 187 24.14 -14.21 -5.66
N LEU A 188 23.14 -14.98 -5.22
CA LEU A 188 22.70 -16.22 -5.85
C LEU A 188 21.46 -15.98 -6.73
N VAL A 189 20.49 -15.26 -6.18
CA VAL A 189 19.22 -14.93 -6.83
C VAL A 189 18.55 -13.76 -6.13
N LYS A 190 17.77 -12.98 -6.87
CA LYS A 190 16.92 -11.90 -6.34
C LYS A 190 15.55 -12.46 -5.99
N LEU A 191 15.02 -12.14 -4.82
CA LEU A 191 13.66 -12.47 -4.41
C LEU A 191 12.85 -11.19 -4.29
N VAL A 192 11.67 -11.18 -4.89
CA VAL A 192 10.76 -10.02 -4.97
C VAL A 192 9.38 -10.44 -4.48
N ASP A 193 8.86 -9.70 -3.53
CA ASP A 193 7.46 -9.83 -3.11
C ASP A 193 6.55 -9.28 -4.22
N THR A 194 5.62 -10.10 -4.71
CA THR A 194 4.70 -9.72 -5.78
C THR A 194 3.26 -9.61 -5.32
N GLU A 195 2.95 -9.96 -4.06
CA GLU A 195 1.59 -9.90 -3.51
C GLU A 195 1.21 -8.47 -3.10
N GLN A 196 2.19 -7.73 -2.59
CA GLN A 196 2.00 -6.35 -2.17
C GLN A 196 3.06 -5.44 -2.79
N LEU A 197 2.59 -4.33 -3.36
CA LEU A 197 3.45 -3.34 -3.99
C LEU A 197 3.29 -1.98 -3.29
N LEU A 198 4.35 -1.20 -3.29
CA LEU A 198 4.35 0.18 -2.84
C LEU A 198 4.28 1.10 -4.06
N ALA A 199 3.17 1.82 -4.20
CA ALA A 199 3.07 2.93 -5.14
C ALA A 199 3.79 4.14 -4.52
N SER A 200 4.92 4.52 -5.09
CA SER A 200 5.76 5.64 -4.64
C SER A 200 5.55 6.83 -5.55
N TYR A 201 5.11 7.97 -5.02
CA TYR A 201 4.76 9.17 -5.79
C TYR A 201 5.01 10.43 -4.98
N ASN A 202 5.13 11.56 -5.68
CA ASN A 202 5.40 12.86 -5.10
C ASN A 202 4.15 13.73 -5.14
N VAL A 203 3.73 14.22 -3.99
CA VAL A 203 2.58 15.11 -3.81
C VAL A 203 3.09 16.54 -3.64
N PRO A 204 2.53 17.57 -4.33
CA PRO A 204 2.90 18.95 -4.11
C PRO A 204 2.76 19.37 -2.64
N GLY A 205 3.70 20.14 -2.12
CA GLY A 205 3.80 20.52 -0.71
C GLY A 205 2.58 21.27 -0.17
N GLU A 206 1.82 21.96 -1.03
CA GLU A 206 0.58 22.65 -0.66
C GLU A 206 -0.50 21.71 -0.11
N TYR A 207 -0.47 20.41 -0.48
CA TYR A 207 -1.41 19.40 0.00
C TYR A 207 -0.95 18.70 1.30
N TYR A 208 0.28 18.98 1.77
CA TYR A 208 0.84 18.33 2.97
C TYR A 208 -0.10 18.35 4.18
N PRO A 209 -0.78 19.48 4.53
CA PRO A 209 -1.68 19.53 5.69
C PRO A 209 -2.89 18.60 5.59
N GLN A 210 -3.24 18.15 4.36
CA GLN A 210 -4.39 17.29 4.06
C GLN A 210 -4.02 15.81 3.95
N LEU A 211 -2.72 15.50 3.89
CA LEU A 211 -2.25 14.13 3.81
C LEU A 211 -2.41 13.42 5.16
N ARG A 212 -2.93 12.20 5.11
CA ARG A 212 -3.04 11.30 6.27
C ARG A 212 -2.68 9.88 5.83
N THR A 213 -2.16 9.12 6.76
CA THR A 213 -2.04 7.66 6.57
C THR A 213 -3.43 7.03 6.45
N GLN A 214 -3.52 5.87 5.82
CA GLN A 214 -4.77 5.14 5.56
C GLN A 214 -5.77 5.86 4.62
N GLN A 215 -5.36 6.92 3.93
CA GLN A 215 -6.19 7.50 2.86
C GLN A 215 -6.26 6.53 1.69
N VAL A 216 -7.46 6.39 1.13
CA VAL A 216 -7.68 5.53 -0.05
C VAL A 216 -6.99 6.12 -1.27
N VAL A 217 -6.29 5.26 -1.97
CA VAL A 217 -5.58 5.56 -3.21
C VAL A 217 -6.07 4.61 -4.29
N THR A 218 -6.40 5.14 -5.46
CA THR A 218 -6.74 4.36 -6.64
C THR A 218 -5.59 4.44 -7.64
N VAL A 219 -5.18 3.29 -8.15
CA VAL A 219 -4.06 3.16 -9.06
C VAL A 219 -4.56 2.61 -10.39
N ALA A 220 -4.22 3.29 -11.48
CA ALA A 220 -4.48 2.87 -12.85
C ALA A 220 -3.15 2.63 -13.57
N SER A 221 -3.05 1.52 -14.29
CA SER A 221 -1.89 1.16 -15.11
C SER A 221 -2.28 1.15 -16.58
N ASP A 222 -1.43 1.73 -17.44
CA ASP A 222 -1.65 1.71 -18.89
C ASP A 222 -1.57 0.27 -19.46
N ALA A 223 -0.93 -0.67 -18.74
CA ALA A 223 -0.94 -2.09 -19.09
C ALA A 223 -2.29 -2.76 -18.87
N TYR A 224 -3.15 -2.20 -18.00
CA TYR A 224 -4.48 -2.72 -17.66
C TYR A 224 -5.50 -1.59 -17.62
N PRO A 225 -5.88 -0.98 -18.77
CA PRO A 225 -6.64 0.27 -18.83
C PRO A 225 -8.05 0.17 -18.23
N ASN A 226 -8.63 -1.04 -18.16
CA ASN A 226 -9.97 -1.28 -17.63
C ASN A 226 -9.96 -1.83 -16.19
N HIS A 227 -8.82 -1.77 -15.50
CA HIS A 227 -8.68 -2.30 -14.14
C HIS A 227 -8.13 -1.23 -13.21
N LEU A 228 -8.88 -0.95 -12.15
CA LEU A 228 -8.46 -0.06 -11.09
C LEU A 228 -8.03 -0.87 -9.87
N PHE A 229 -6.84 -0.59 -9.38
CA PHE A 229 -6.32 -1.20 -8.18
C PHE A 229 -6.50 -0.23 -7.02
N GLN A 230 -6.83 -0.74 -5.85
CA GLN A 230 -7.01 0.07 -4.65
C GLN A 230 -5.91 -0.21 -3.64
N GLY A 231 -5.63 0.77 -2.85
CA GLY A 231 -4.69 0.67 -1.75
C GLY A 231 -4.84 1.82 -0.76
N ASN A 232 -3.97 1.84 0.23
CA ASN A 232 -4.02 2.84 1.28
C ASN A 232 -2.65 3.48 1.48
N THR A 233 -2.63 4.79 1.73
CA THR A 233 -1.41 5.51 2.08
C THR A 233 -0.80 4.92 3.35
N GLN A 234 0.42 4.40 3.24
CA GLN A 234 1.16 3.80 4.35
C GLN A 234 2.19 4.76 4.95
N PHE A 235 2.86 5.52 4.11
CA PHE A 235 3.95 6.40 4.53
C PHE A 235 3.82 7.78 3.86
N ILE A 236 4.06 8.82 4.63
CA ILE A 236 4.17 10.21 4.19
C ILE A 236 5.50 10.73 4.72
N SER A 237 6.35 11.23 3.84
CA SER A 237 7.64 11.78 4.24
C SER A 237 7.45 12.98 5.19
N PRO A 238 8.17 13.05 6.30
CA PRO A 238 8.17 14.23 7.17
C PRO A 238 8.98 15.40 6.59
N ILE A 239 9.63 15.20 5.43
CA ILE A 239 10.49 16.17 4.77
C ILE A 239 9.90 16.51 3.41
N ILE A 240 9.77 17.81 3.13
CA ILE A 240 9.45 18.34 1.80
C ILE A 240 10.77 18.48 1.05
N ALA A 241 10.88 17.89 -0.13
CA ALA A 241 12.04 18.03 -0.99
C ALA A 241 12.16 19.49 -1.47
N ALA A 242 13.26 20.15 -1.13
CA ALA A 242 13.42 21.60 -1.36
C ALA A 242 13.57 21.96 -2.85
N ASP A 243 14.09 21.04 -3.65
CA ASP A 243 14.31 21.18 -5.10
C ASP A 243 13.01 21.13 -5.92
N THR A 244 12.07 20.28 -5.51
CA THR A 244 10.81 20.02 -6.22
C THR A 244 9.58 20.54 -5.49
N ASN A 245 9.72 21.00 -4.24
CA ASN A 245 8.62 21.37 -3.34
C ASN A 245 7.53 20.28 -3.25
N THR A 246 7.96 19.00 -3.16
CA THR A 246 7.07 17.85 -3.10
C THR A 246 7.33 16.99 -1.86
N VAL A 247 6.32 16.24 -1.47
CA VAL A 247 6.36 15.27 -0.38
C VAL A 247 6.28 13.86 -0.97
N LEU A 248 7.23 13.02 -0.62
CA LEU A 248 7.19 11.61 -1.00
C LEU A 248 6.08 10.90 -0.19
N VAL A 249 5.19 10.25 -0.91
CA VAL A 249 4.12 9.42 -0.34
C VAL A 249 4.25 8.01 -0.88
N GLN A 250 3.98 7.02 -0.04
CA GLN A 250 3.92 5.62 -0.44
C GLN A 250 2.57 5.04 -0.02
N ALA A 251 1.90 4.41 -0.97
CA ALA A 251 0.66 3.67 -0.74
C ALA A 251 0.89 2.18 -0.95
N LEU A 252 0.36 1.37 -0.05
CA LEU A 252 0.37 -0.08 -0.18
C LEU A 252 -0.78 -0.50 -1.08
N ILE A 253 -0.47 -1.24 -2.14
CA ILE A 253 -1.42 -1.74 -3.14
C ILE A 253 -1.42 -3.26 -3.08
N ASP A 254 -2.59 -3.85 -2.88
CA ASP A 254 -2.76 -5.30 -2.94
C ASP A 254 -2.80 -5.76 -4.40
N ASN A 255 -2.11 -6.86 -4.68
CA ASN A 255 -1.93 -7.41 -6.02
C ASN A 255 -2.17 -8.94 -6.03
N PRO A 256 -3.35 -9.41 -5.61
CA PRO A 256 -3.63 -10.84 -5.48
C PRO A 256 -3.53 -11.60 -6.80
N ASP A 257 -3.86 -10.94 -7.90
CA ASP A 257 -3.79 -11.53 -9.25
C ASP A 257 -2.38 -11.46 -9.88
N HIS A 258 -1.39 -10.89 -9.19
CA HIS A 258 -0.03 -10.65 -9.70
C HIS A 258 0.03 -9.91 -11.05
N LYS A 259 -0.98 -9.08 -11.36
CA LYS A 259 -1.03 -8.29 -12.60
C LYS A 259 -0.03 -7.14 -12.59
N LEU A 260 0.10 -6.48 -11.45
CA LEU A 260 1.07 -5.40 -11.29
C LEU A 260 2.47 -5.96 -11.04
N THR A 261 3.47 -5.25 -11.54
CA THR A 261 4.87 -5.61 -11.36
C THR A 261 5.66 -4.39 -10.87
N ALA A 262 6.62 -4.62 -9.98
CA ALA A 262 7.55 -3.59 -9.58
C ALA A 262 8.30 -3.03 -10.80
N GLY A 263 8.44 -1.69 -10.86
CA GLY A 263 8.98 -0.97 -12.02
C GLY A 263 7.93 -0.41 -12.98
N MET A 264 6.65 -0.76 -12.83
CA MET A 264 5.59 -0.15 -13.64
C MET A 264 5.33 1.30 -13.22
N TYR A 265 5.17 2.18 -14.21
CA TYR A 265 4.61 3.52 -14.01
C TYR A 265 3.09 3.44 -13.94
N VAL A 266 2.50 4.20 -13.05
CA VAL A 266 1.07 4.19 -12.78
C VAL A 266 0.54 5.59 -12.56
N LYS A 267 -0.74 5.79 -12.89
CA LYS A 267 -1.50 6.99 -12.52
C LYS A 267 -2.18 6.75 -11.19
N ILE A 268 -1.98 7.67 -10.26
CA ILE A 268 -2.45 7.58 -8.89
C ILE A 268 -3.49 8.67 -8.65
N GLN A 269 -4.65 8.27 -8.16
CA GLN A 269 -5.68 9.17 -7.67
C GLN A 269 -5.76 9.02 -6.16
N GLN A 270 -5.34 10.07 -5.46
CA GLN A 270 -5.40 10.11 -4.01
C GLN A 270 -6.53 11.03 -3.54
N ASN A 271 -7.36 10.52 -2.64
CA ASN A 271 -8.37 11.33 -1.96
C ASN A 271 -7.68 12.12 -0.84
N ILE A 272 -7.74 13.45 -0.92
CA ILE A 272 -7.14 14.37 0.07
C ILE A 272 -8.17 14.97 1.03
N GLY A 273 -9.37 14.37 1.10
CA GLY A 273 -10.42 14.78 2.03
C GLY A 273 -11.38 15.81 1.46
N LYS A 274 -12.34 16.22 2.29
CA LYS A 274 -13.32 17.26 1.95
C LYS A 274 -12.69 18.64 2.15
N LYS A 275 -12.88 19.51 1.17
CA LYS A 275 -12.68 20.92 1.34
C LYS A 275 -13.84 21.53 2.09
#